data_ae7f4f8a94e08d24c31c69863fe160ef
#
_entry.id   ae7f4f8a94e08d24c31c69863fe160ef
#
_cell.length_a   1.000
_cell.length_b   1.000
_cell.length_c   1.000
_cell.angle_alpha   90.00
_cell.angle_beta   90.00
_cell.angle_gamma   90.00
#
_symmetry.space_group_name_H-M   'P 1'
#
loop_
_entity.id
_entity.type
_entity.pdbx_description
1 polymer ?
#
loop_
_entity_poly.entity_id
_entity_poly.type
_entity_poly.pdbx_seq_one_letter_code
_entity_poly.pdbx_strand_id
1 'polypeptide(L)'
;SAASDVYKRQPYHVTVIPVNIQDETQMKIAEEIYEKLQKEGIEVLIDDRDDRAGVKFKDADLIGIPLRITAGKTVQEGLVEYKVRETGEVTKMTPDEAVKTVVETVKAALSK
;
A
#
# COMPACT_ATOMS: atom_id res chain seq x y z
N SER A 1 18.10 -13.80 -1.37
CA SER A 1 17.12 -14.42 -2.27
C SER A 1 16.53 -13.41 -3.25
N ALA A 2 15.88 -13.90 -4.31
CA ALA A 2 15.25 -13.03 -5.31
C ALA A 2 14.19 -12.11 -4.69
N ALA A 3 13.40 -12.60 -3.74
CA ALA A 3 12.39 -11.81 -3.04
C ALA A 3 13.03 -10.65 -2.27
N SER A 4 14.13 -10.91 -1.59
CA SER A 4 14.87 -9.89 -0.86
C SER A 4 15.40 -8.81 -1.78
N ASP A 5 15.93 -9.21 -2.96
CA ASP A 5 16.43 -8.27 -3.96
C ASP A 5 15.32 -7.37 -4.51
N VAL A 6 14.13 -7.92 -4.74
CA VAL A 6 12.98 -7.16 -5.20
C VAL A 6 12.68 -5.99 -4.25
N TYR A 7 12.62 -6.27 -2.94
CA TYR A 7 12.32 -5.24 -1.95
C TYR A 7 13.46 -4.23 -1.78
N LYS A 8 14.71 -4.68 -1.90
CA LYS A 8 15.87 -3.79 -1.76
C LYS A 8 16.04 -2.84 -2.94
N ARG A 9 15.66 -3.25 -4.14
CA ARG A 9 15.86 -2.46 -5.36
C ARG A 9 14.73 -1.49 -5.67
N GLN A 10 13.55 -1.68 -5.09
CA GLN A 10 12.42 -0.82 -5.36
C GLN A 10 12.55 0.50 -4.59
N PRO A 11 12.17 1.64 -5.22
CA PRO A 11 12.17 2.93 -4.51
C PRO A 11 11.15 2.96 -3.37
N TYR A 12 10.10 2.16 -3.49
CA TYR A 12 9.05 2.06 -2.47
C TYR A 12 8.70 0.61 -2.21
N HIS A 13 8.43 0.29 -0.95
CA HIS A 13 7.99 -1.05 -0.56
C HIS A 13 6.49 -1.23 -0.76
N VAL A 14 5.74 -0.15 -0.59
CA VAL A 14 4.27 -0.18 -0.65
C VAL A 14 3.76 1.15 -1.18
N THR A 15 2.65 1.11 -1.91
CA THR A 15 1.91 2.30 -2.28
C THR A 15 0.53 2.29 -1.62
N VAL A 16 0.10 3.46 -1.14
CA VAL A 16 -1.23 3.66 -0.56
C VAL A 16 -2.02 4.51 -1.55
N ILE A 17 -3.16 3.99 -2.00
CA ILE A 17 -3.96 4.65 -3.05
C ILE A 17 -5.37 4.94 -2.52
N PRO A 18 -5.68 6.21 -2.19
CA PRO A 18 -7.07 6.62 -2.00
C PRO A 18 -7.73 6.67 -3.38
N VAL A 19 -8.86 5.98 -3.52
CA VAL A 19 -9.57 5.90 -4.81
C VAL A 19 -10.18 7.25 -5.18
N ASN A 20 -10.74 7.94 -4.18
CA ASN A 20 -11.32 9.26 -4.37
C ASN A 20 -10.71 10.24 -3.37
N ILE A 21 -9.86 11.12 -3.85
CA ILE A 21 -9.17 12.09 -2.98
C ILE A 21 -10.10 13.12 -2.37
N GLN A 22 -11.32 13.27 -2.93
CA GLN A 22 -12.32 14.19 -2.38
C GLN A 22 -13.11 13.55 -1.24
N ASP A 23 -13.01 12.25 -1.06
CA ASP A 23 -13.63 11.54 0.07
C ASP A 23 -12.71 11.66 1.29
N GLU A 24 -13.15 12.45 2.27
CA GLU A 24 -12.37 12.71 3.47
C GLU A 24 -12.01 11.42 4.23
N THR A 25 -12.93 10.46 4.26
CA THR A 25 -12.71 9.19 4.95
C THR A 25 -11.58 8.41 4.29
N GLN A 26 -11.60 8.31 2.96
CA GLN A 26 -10.56 7.62 2.21
C GLN A 26 -9.20 8.31 2.39
N MET A 27 -9.17 9.63 2.28
CA MET A 27 -7.93 10.39 2.45
C MET A 27 -7.38 10.27 3.85
N LYS A 28 -8.25 10.38 4.87
CA LYS A 28 -7.83 10.27 6.25
C LYS A 28 -7.19 8.91 6.55
N ILE A 29 -7.82 7.83 6.09
CA ILE A 29 -7.31 6.49 6.30
C ILE A 29 -6.00 6.28 5.53
N ALA A 30 -5.93 6.76 4.29
CA ALA A 30 -4.71 6.65 3.49
C ALA A 30 -3.54 7.38 4.15
N GLU A 31 -3.77 8.61 4.61
CA GLU A 31 -2.74 9.39 5.29
C GLU A 31 -2.30 8.75 6.61
N GLU A 32 -3.24 8.21 7.36
CA GLU A 32 -2.96 7.52 8.62
C GLU A 32 -2.06 6.30 8.38
N ILE A 33 -2.39 5.49 7.40
CA ILE A 33 -1.57 4.33 7.02
C ILE A 33 -0.18 4.79 6.59
N TYR A 34 -0.12 5.82 5.75
CA TYR A 34 1.14 6.38 5.27
C TYR A 34 2.05 6.81 6.42
N GLU A 35 1.51 7.57 7.37
CA GLU A 35 2.29 8.05 8.51
C GLU A 35 2.77 6.91 9.39
N LYS A 36 1.92 5.94 9.67
CA LYS A 36 2.28 4.78 10.50
C LYS A 36 3.39 3.95 9.86
N LEU A 37 3.32 3.74 8.55
CA LEU A 37 4.35 3.00 7.83
C LEU A 37 5.68 3.75 7.81
N GLN A 38 5.65 5.07 7.64
CA GLN A 38 6.87 5.88 7.71
C GLN A 38 7.55 5.78 9.07
N LYS A 39 6.77 5.78 10.15
CA LYS A 39 7.30 5.62 11.51
C LYS A 39 8.00 4.28 11.71
N GLU A 40 7.57 3.27 10.99
CA GLU A 40 8.17 1.92 11.05
C GLU A 40 9.38 1.77 10.12
N GLY A 41 9.77 2.83 9.43
CA GLY A 41 10.92 2.81 8.52
C GLY A 41 10.61 2.19 7.16
N ILE A 42 9.33 2.09 6.80
CA ILE A 42 8.91 1.54 5.50
C ILE A 42 8.93 2.65 4.46
N GLU A 43 9.49 2.36 3.30
CA GLU A 43 9.43 3.27 2.15
C GLU A 43 8.05 3.19 1.51
N VAL A 44 7.20 4.16 1.80
CA VAL A 44 5.80 4.17 1.38
C VAL A 44 5.51 5.38 0.50
N LEU A 45 4.78 5.14 -0.58
CA LEU A 45 4.30 6.19 -1.48
C LEU A 45 2.80 6.32 -1.31
N ILE A 46 2.31 7.54 -1.11
CA ILE A 46 0.88 7.80 -1.17
C ILE A 46 0.57 8.47 -2.51
N ASP A 47 -0.37 7.90 -3.26
CA ASP A 47 -0.78 8.43 -4.56
C ASP A 47 -2.08 9.21 -4.40
N ASP A 48 -1.94 10.48 -4.03
CA ASP A 48 -3.05 11.40 -3.78
C ASP A 48 -3.39 12.29 -4.98
N ARG A 49 -2.93 11.90 -6.17
CA ARG A 49 -3.24 12.64 -7.40
C ARG A 49 -4.73 12.57 -7.71
N ASP A 50 -5.25 13.63 -8.33
CA ASP A 50 -6.64 13.67 -8.80
C ASP A 50 -6.76 12.96 -10.15
N ASP A 51 -6.51 11.64 -10.12
CA ASP A 51 -6.57 10.75 -11.28
C ASP A 51 -7.49 9.58 -10.98
N ARG A 52 -7.87 8.87 -12.04
CA ARG A 52 -8.70 7.66 -11.89
C ARG A 52 -7.90 6.56 -11.19
N ALA A 53 -8.60 5.76 -10.38
CA ALA A 53 -7.97 4.68 -9.66
C ALA A 53 -7.22 3.71 -10.59
N GLY A 54 -7.79 3.40 -11.75
CA GLY A 54 -7.14 2.52 -12.72
C GLY A 54 -5.79 3.04 -13.20
N VAL A 55 -5.65 4.35 -13.38
CA VAL A 55 -4.38 4.97 -13.75
C VAL A 55 -3.36 4.81 -12.64
N LYS A 56 -3.78 5.04 -11.40
CA LYS A 56 -2.91 4.90 -10.23
C LYS A 56 -2.42 3.47 -10.06
N PHE A 57 -3.31 2.49 -10.25
CA PHE A 57 -2.97 1.07 -10.17
C PHE A 57 -1.95 0.68 -11.25
N LYS A 58 -2.16 1.16 -12.46
CA LYS A 58 -1.26 0.90 -13.58
C LYS A 58 0.12 1.50 -13.33
N ASP A 59 0.17 2.72 -12.82
CA ASP A 59 1.44 3.37 -12.50
C ASP A 59 2.21 2.61 -11.41
N ALA A 60 1.51 2.14 -10.38
CA ALA A 60 2.14 1.33 -9.33
C ALA A 60 2.73 0.04 -9.91
N ASP A 61 2.03 -0.61 -10.84
CA ASP A 61 2.52 -1.81 -11.50
C ASP A 61 3.74 -1.51 -12.38
N LEU A 62 3.74 -0.38 -13.09
CA LEU A 62 4.87 0.03 -13.95
C LEU A 62 6.12 0.34 -13.13
N ILE A 63 5.96 0.99 -11.98
CA ILE A 63 7.06 1.25 -11.06
C ILE A 63 7.56 -0.06 -10.44
N GLY A 64 6.68 -1.04 -10.33
CA GLY A 64 7.02 -2.35 -9.76
C GLY A 64 6.93 -2.41 -8.25
N ILE A 65 6.09 -1.57 -7.64
CA ILE A 65 5.91 -1.58 -6.18
C ILE A 65 5.24 -2.89 -5.76
N PRO A 66 5.87 -3.66 -4.86
CA PRO A 66 5.39 -5.03 -4.56
C PRO A 66 4.09 -5.10 -3.77
N LEU A 67 3.79 -4.09 -2.96
CA LEU A 67 2.61 -4.10 -2.09
C LEU A 67 1.75 -2.87 -2.35
N ARG A 68 0.43 -3.05 -2.28
CA ARG A 68 -0.51 -1.95 -2.51
C ARG A 68 -1.64 -2.01 -1.50
N ILE A 69 -1.94 -0.86 -0.90
CA ILE A 69 -3.09 -0.69 -0.01
C ILE A 69 -4.04 0.30 -0.67
N THR A 70 -5.28 -0.13 -0.89
CA THR A 70 -6.29 0.70 -1.55
C THR A 70 -7.34 1.13 -0.53
N ALA A 71 -7.52 2.44 -0.41
CA ALA A 71 -8.58 3.03 0.43
C ALA A 71 -9.73 3.43 -0.48
N GLY A 72 -10.68 2.54 -0.65
CA GLY A 72 -11.84 2.72 -1.52
C GLY A 72 -13.15 2.61 -0.75
N LYS A 73 -14.18 2.06 -1.40
CA LYS A 73 -15.51 1.92 -0.79
C LYS A 73 -15.51 1.13 0.50
N THR A 74 -14.58 0.21 0.67
CA THR A 74 -14.49 -0.62 1.86
C THR A 74 -14.14 0.15 3.12
N VAL A 75 -13.65 1.39 3.01
CA VAL A 75 -13.35 2.21 4.18
C VAL A 75 -14.61 2.53 5.00
N GLN A 76 -15.78 2.51 4.36
CA GLN A 76 -17.06 2.70 5.07
C GLN A 76 -17.33 1.54 6.02
N GLU A 77 -16.77 0.38 5.74
CA GLU A 77 -16.83 -0.80 6.59
C GLU A 77 -15.65 -0.89 7.55
N GLY A 78 -14.77 0.11 7.54
CA GLY A 78 -13.57 0.11 8.34
C GLY A 78 -12.45 -0.76 7.78
N LEU A 79 -12.50 -1.07 6.48
CA LEU A 79 -11.56 -1.98 5.83
C LEU A 79 -10.84 -1.30 4.67
N VAL A 80 -9.62 -1.77 4.40
CA VAL A 80 -8.86 -1.41 3.20
C VAL A 80 -8.52 -2.68 2.44
N GLU A 81 -8.16 -2.55 1.16
CA GLU A 81 -7.76 -3.69 0.35
C GLU A 81 -6.22 -3.75 0.29
N TYR A 82 -5.67 -4.91 0.63
CA TYR A 82 -4.24 -5.18 0.58
C TYR A 82 -3.97 -6.12 -0.58
N LYS A 83 -3.09 -5.73 -1.48
CA LYS A 83 -2.74 -6.54 -2.65
C LYS A 83 -1.25 -6.79 -2.72
N VAL A 84 -0.89 -8.04 -2.98
CA VAL A 84 0.48 -8.46 -3.27
C VAL A 84 0.63 -8.57 -4.79
N ARG A 85 1.51 -7.76 -5.37
CA ARG A 85 1.71 -7.69 -6.83
C ARG A 85 2.12 -9.04 -7.41
N GLU A 86 3.02 -9.74 -6.75
CA GLU A 86 3.56 -11.02 -7.23
C GLU A 86 2.49 -12.09 -7.40
N THR A 87 1.59 -12.21 -6.43
CA THR A 87 0.55 -13.25 -6.45
C THR A 87 -0.77 -12.75 -7.01
N GLY A 88 -0.99 -11.44 -7.05
CA GLY A 88 -2.26 -10.85 -7.41
C GLY A 88 -3.34 -11.01 -6.35
N GLU A 89 -3.00 -11.59 -5.21
CA GLU A 89 -3.95 -11.82 -4.13
C GLU A 89 -4.39 -10.51 -3.48
N VAL A 90 -5.71 -10.36 -3.29
CA VAL A 90 -6.29 -9.18 -2.62
C VAL A 90 -7.01 -9.64 -1.37
N THR A 91 -6.71 -8.99 -0.26
CA THR A 91 -7.33 -9.30 1.04
C THR A 91 -7.87 -8.03 1.67
N LYS A 92 -9.08 -8.08 2.20
CA LYS A 92 -9.66 -6.97 2.95
C LYS A 92 -9.23 -7.10 4.41
N MET A 93 -8.79 -5.98 5.00
CA MET A 93 -8.36 -5.97 6.39
C MET A 93 -8.51 -4.56 6.96
N THR A 94 -8.44 -4.44 8.28
CA THR A 94 -8.47 -3.13 8.92
C THR A 94 -7.19 -2.37 8.59
N PRO A 95 -7.20 -1.03 8.65
CA PRO A 95 -5.98 -0.25 8.43
C PRO A 95 -4.83 -0.66 9.34
N ASP A 96 -5.11 -0.96 10.59
CA ASP A 96 -4.09 -1.40 11.56
C ASP A 96 -3.47 -2.74 11.14
N GLU A 97 -4.31 -3.67 10.71
CA GLU A 97 -3.84 -4.97 10.21
C GLU A 97 -3.01 -4.80 8.94
N ALA A 98 -3.43 -3.89 8.06
CA ALA A 98 -2.70 -3.61 6.82
C ALA A 98 -1.29 -3.07 7.13
N VAL A 99 -1.19 -2.13 8.06
CA VAL A 99 0.11 -1.60 8.50
C VAL A 99 0.99 -2.72 9.06
N LYS A 100 0.44 -3.52 9.96
CA LYS A 100 1.17 -4.64 10.57
C LYS A 100 1.65 -5.64 9.53
N THR A 101 0.77 -6.00 8.60
CA THR A 101 1.08 -6.97 7.54
C THR A 101 2.21 -6.46 6.65
N VAL A 102 2.16 -5.18 6.25
CA VAL A 102 3.22 -4.57 5.44
C VAL A 102 4.55 -4.58 6.20
N VAL A 103 4.54 -4.15 7.45
CA VAL A 103 5.75 -4.08 8.28
C VAL A 103 6.37 -5.47 8.40
N GLU A 104 5.58 -6.48 8.73
CA GLU A 104 6.07 -7.85 8.86
C GLU A 104 6.63 -8.39 7.54
N THR A 105 5.91 -8.15 6.44
CA THR A 105 6.31 -8.62 5.12
C THR A 105 7.61 -7.98 4.67
N VAL A 106 7.72 -6.67 4.78
CA VAL A 106 8.93 -5.94 4.34
C VAL A 106 10.12 -6.29 5.20
N LYS A 107 9.97 -6.29 6.53
CA LYS A 107 11.07 -6.59 7.42
C LYS A 107 11.56 -8.02 7.25
N ALA A 108 10.66 -8.97 7.05
CA ALA A 108 11.03 -10.37 6.79
C ALA A 108 11.79 -10.49 5.47
N ALA A 109 11.37 -9.77 4.42
CA ALA A 109 12.05 -9.80 3.14
C ALA A 109 13.44 -9.17 3.21
N LEU A 110 13.58 -8.05 3.93
CA LEU A 110 14.86 -7.35 4.04
C LEU A 110 15.87 -8.04 4.95
N SER A 111 15.39 -8.88 5.87
CA SER A 111 16.27 -9.57 6.82
C SER A 111 16.88 -10.86 6.26
N LYS A 112 16.52 -11.24 5.06
CA LYS A 112 17.04 -12.47 4.41
C LYS A 112 18.32 -12.22 3.63
#